data_03c765ec3d420d45dfe1554bfd656478
#
_entry.id   03c765ec3d420d45dfe1554bfd656478
#
_cell.length_a   1.000
_cell.length_b   1.000
_cell.length_c   1.000
_cell.angle_alpha   90.00
_cell.angle_beta   90.00
_cell.angle_gamma   90.00
#
_symmetry.space_group_name_H-M   'P 1'
#
loop_
_entity.id
_entity.type
_entity.pdbx_description
1 polymer ?
#
loop_
_entity_poly.entity_id
_entity_poly.type
_entity_poly.pdbx_seq_one_letter_code
_entity_poly.pdbx_strand_id
1 'polypeptide(L)'
;MKITYINHSGFLVETENCYYVFDYYKGEMPKLDKSKEVVIFCSHFHQDHFNPKIFEILDDMGMNYQAVLAKDISKKKYPAGVKVTTAYHDQTYILDNGTQVSTLLSTDSGVAFIVKTSEGKIYHAGDLNDWHWEGETEDDNRHMTSMYRAEIDKI
;
A
#
# COMPACT_ATOMS: atom_id res chain seq x y z
N MET A 1 -7.09 3.87 16.52
CA MET A 1 -6.34 3.17 15.45
C MET A 1 -5.58 1.98 16.04
N LYS A 2 -5.70 0.78 15.46
CA LYS A 2 -4.97 -0.44 15.87
C LYS A 2 -4.17 -0.95 14.67
N ILE A 3 -2.90 -1.30 14.87
CA ILE A 3 -2.02 -1.82 13.82
C ILE A 3 -1.71 -3.28 14.12
N THR A 4 -1.90 -4.15 13.12
CA THR A 4 -1.56 -5.58 13.18
C THR A 4 -0.55 -5.89 12.09
N TYR A 5 0.62 -6.37 12.46
CA TYR A 5 1.61 -6.90 11.52
C TYR A 5 1.15 -8.28 11.03
N ILE A 6 1.13 -8.48 9.72
CA ILE A 6 0.72 -9.75 9.12
C ILE A 6 1.97 -10.56 8.74
N ASN A 7 2.73 -10.07 7.79
CA ASN A 7 3.97 -10.71 7.33
C ASN A 7 4.73 -9.79 6.37
N HIS A 8 6.06 -9.79 6.40
CA HIS A 8 6.92 -8.99 5.51
C HIS A 8 6.53 -7.50 5.56
N SER A 9 6.13 -6.90 4.45
CA SER A 9 5.60 -5.53 4.40
C SER A 9 4.08 -5.44 4.60
N GLY A 10 3.44 -6.56 4.96
CA GLY A 10 2.00 -6.68 5.12
C GLY A 10 1.51 -6.20 6.49
N PHE A 11 0.64 -5.20 6.48
CA PHE A 11 0.01 -4.64 7.68
C PHE A 11 -1.49 -4.49 7.50
N LEU A 12 -2.22 -4.71 8.61
CA LEU A 12 -3.62 -4.31 8.74
C LEU A 12 -3.71 -3.16 9.74
N VAL A 13 -4.29 -2.05 9.30
CA VAL A 13 -4.60 -0.92 10.18
C VAL A 13 -6.11 -0.82 10.33
N GLU A 14 -6.60 -0.93 11.56
CA GLU A 14 -8.00 -0.81 11.91
C GLU A 14 -8.28 0.58 12.48
N THR A 15 -9.27 1.25 11.93
CA THR A 15 -9.90 2.46 12.48
C THR A 15 -11.32 2.16 12.92
N GLU A 16 -12.03 3.15 13.44
CA GLU A 16 -13.42 2.99 13.86
C GLU A 16 -14.33 2.47 12.73
N ASN A 17 -14.14 2.95 11.50
CA ASN A 17 -15.06 2.70 10.39
C ASN A 17 -14.45 1.92 9.21
N CYS A 18 -13.15 1.68 9.18
CA CYS A 18 -12.47 1.11 8.03
C CYS A 18 -11.26 0.27 8.42
N TYR A 19 -10.97 -0.72 7.59
CA TYR A 19 -9.72 -1.47 7.59
C TYR A 19 -8.87 -1.05 6.41
N TYR A 20 -7.58 -0.88 6.62
CA TYR A 20 -6.58 -0.60 5.59
C TYR A 20 -5.57 -1.74 5.57
N VAL A 21 -5.55 -2.53 4.49
CA VAL A 21 -4.62 -3.66 4.29
C VAL A 21 -3.53 -3.21 3.35
N PHE A 22 -2.29 -3.22 3.81
CA PHE A 22 -1.12 -2.84 3.01
C PHE A 22 -0.31 -4.07 2.62
N ASP A 23 0.11 -4.14 1.38
CA ASP A 23 1.09 -5.08 0.81
C ASP A 23 0.93 -6.53 1.31
N TYR A 24 -0.29 -7.08 1.15
CA TYR A 24 -0.53 -8.45 1.56
C TYR A 24 0.23 -9.44 0.68
N TYR A 25 1.16 -10.16 1.28
CA TYR A 25 1.93 -11.24 0.66
C TYR A 25 1.40 -12.62 1.08
N LYS A 26 1.43 -12.90 2.37
CA LYS A 26 0.99 -14.15 2.99
C LYS A 26 0.71 -13.91 4.47
N GLY A 27 0.20 -14.91 5.13
CA GLY A 27 -0.13 -14.88 6.55
C GLY A 27 -1.63 -14.96 6.78
N GLU A 28 -2.00 -15.15 8.04
CA GLU A 28 -3.38 -15.25 8.44
C GLU A 28 -3.99 -13.86 8.60
N MET A 29 -5.12 -13.61 7.92
CA MET A 29 -5.90 -12.40 8.12
C MET A 29 -6.75 -12.58 9.37
N PRO A 30 -6.69 -11.66 10.34
CA PRO A 30 -7.57 -11.74 11.51
C PRO A 30 -9.04 -11.61 11.10
N LYS A 31 -9.93 -12.08 11.98
CA LYS A 31 -11.37 -11.92 11.77
C LYS A 31 -11.72 -10.43 11.74
N LEU A 32 -12.38 -10.00 10.67
CA LEU A 32 -12.81 -8.62 10.44
C LEU A 32 -14.30 -8.43 10.78
N ASP A 33 -14.66 -7.22 11.18
CA ASP A 33 -16.05 -6.80 11.37
C ASP A 33 -16.65 -6.42 10.00
N LYS A 34 -17.69 -7.15 9.58
CA LYS A 34 -18.36 -6.95 8.29
C LYS A 34 -19.10 -5.62 8.14
N SER A 35 -19.29 -4.90 9.25
CA SER A 35 -19.88 -3.55 9.20
C SER A 35 -18.91 -2.48 8.71
N LYS A 36 -17.62 -2.79 8.65
CA LYS A 36 -16.56 -1.90 8.17
C LYS A 36 -16.14 -2.25 6.74
N GLU A 37 -15.81 -1.24 5.96
CA GLU A 37 -15.21 -1.41 4.64
C GLU A 37 -13.72 -1.76 4.76
N VAL A 38 -13.17 -2.44 3.75
CA VAL A 38 -11.73 -2.67 3.61
C VAL A 38 -11.18 -1.88 2.42
N VAL A 39 -10.08 -1.18 2.61
CA VAL A 39 -9.28 -0.62 1.52
C VAL A 39 -7.97 -1.38 1.41
N ILE A 40 -7.74 -2.02 0.26
CA ILE A 40 -6.52 -2.75 -0.04
C ILE A 40 -5.53 -1.79 -0.70
N PHE A 41 -4.31 -1.72 -0.19
CA PHE A 41 -3.20 -0.98 -0.78
C PHE A 41 -2.12 -1.94 -1.25
N CYS A 42 -1.61 -1.71 -2.45
CA CYS A 42 -0.44 -2.43 -2.92
C CYS A 42 0.54 -1.47 -3.59
N SER A 43 1.75 -1.41 -3.02
CA SER A 43 2.79 -0.46 -3.40
C SER A 43 3.40 -0.75 -4.76
N HIS A 44 3.53 -2.04 -5.14
CA HIS A 44 4.07 -2.47 -6.43
C HIS A 44 3.81 -3.97 -6.69
N PHE A 45 4.23 -4.46 -7.86
CA PHE A 45 3.86 -5.79 -8.38
C PHE A 45 4.69 -6.96 -7.84
N HIS A 46 5.76 -6.76 -7.08
CA HIS A 46 6.59 -7.84 -6.55
C HIS A 46 5.79 -8.80 -5.66
N GLN A 47 6.16 -10.09 -5.69
CA GLN A 47 5.36 -11.14 -5.05
C GLN A 47 5.27 -11.01 -3.53
N ASP A 48 6.27 -10.44 -2.90
CA ASP A 48 6.35 -10.19 -1.46
C ASP A 48 5.57 -8.93 -1.00
N HIS A 49 5.03 -8.15 -1.95
CA HIS A 49 4.15 -7.01 -1.70
C HIS A 49 2.74 -7.18 -2.26
N PHE A 50 2.55 -8.09 -3.24
CA PHE A 50 1.25 -8.31 -3.84
C PHE A 50 0.91 -9.79 -4.03
N ASN A 51 -0.08 -10.28 -3.29
CA ASN A 51 -0.68 -11.59 -3.50
C ASN A 51 -2.18 -11.42 -3.80
N PRO A 52 -2.64 -11.79 -5.02
CA PRO A 52 -4.06 -11.70 -5.40
C PRO A 52 -5.01 -12.49 -4.49
N LYS A 53 -4.49 -13.44 -3.71
CA LYS A 53 -5.28 -14.21 -2.75
C LYS A 53 -6.01 -13.34 -1.71
N ILE A 54 -5.55 -12.10 -1.50
CA ILE A 54 -6.25 -11.16 -0.61
C ILE A 54 -7.70 -10.95 -1.01
N PHE A 55 -8.00 -10.92 -2.30
CA PHE A 55 -9.37 -10.74 -2.80
C PHE A 55 -10.26 -11.94 -2.43
N GLU A 56 -9.76 -13.18 -2.65
CA GLU A 56 -10.47 -14.41 -2.25
C GLU A 56 -10.70 -14.46 -0.74
N ILE A 57 -9.71 -14.09 0.06
CA ILE A 57 -9.82 -14.06 1.52
C ILE A 57 -10.93 -13.10 1.96
N LEU A 58 -11.00 -11.91 1.39
CA LEU A 58 -12.02 -10.92 1.74
C LEU A 58 -13.41 -11.31 1.23
N ASP A 59 -13.50 -11.93 0.05
CA ASP A 59 -14.74 -12.50 -0.49
C ASP A 59 -15.28 -13.62 0.43
N ASP A 60 -14.43 -14.55 0.84
CA ASP A 60 -14.78 -15.63 1.78
C ASP A 60 -15.24 -15.10 3.15
N MET A 61 -14.65 -14.00 3.61
CA MET A 61 -15.08 -13.29 4.79
C MET A 61 -16.38 -12.50 4.59
N GLY A 62 -16.83 -12.31 3.35
CA GLY A 62 -18.01 -11.49 3.01
C GLY A 62 -17.82 -10.01 3.30
N MET A 63 -16.60 -9.51 3.08
CA MET A 63 -16.25 -8.09 3.28
C MET A 63 -16.62 -7.26 2.05
N ASN A 64 -17.00 -6.00 2.30
CA ASN A 64 -17.04 -4.98 1.25
C ASN A 64 -15.68 -4.31 1.16
N TYR A 65 -15.13 -4.19 -0.05
CA TYR A 65 -13.79 -3.64 -0.23
C TYR A 65 -13.60 -2.89 -1.55
N GLN A 66 -12.61 -2.00 -1.56
CA GLN A 66 -12.05 -1.35 -2.73
C GLN A 66 -10.53 -1.44 -2.67
N ALA A 67 -9.84 -1.16 -3.77
CA ALA A 67 -8.39 -1.27 -3.82
C ALA A 67 -7.72 -0.02 -4.41
N VAL A 68 -6.54 0.30 -3.92
CA VAL A 68 -5.60 1.30 -4.45
C VAL A 68 -4.33 0.55 -4.84
N LEU A 69 -4.13 0.33 -6.11
CA LEU A 69 -3.05 -0.51 -6.62
C LEU A 69 -2.10 0.33 -7.47
N ALA A 70 -0.80 0.17 -7.26
CA ALA A 70 0.20 0.82 -8.10
C ALA A 70 0.00 0.48 -9.58
N LYS A 71 0.37 1.40 -10.46
CA LYS A 71 0.12 1.29 -11.91
C LYS A 71 0.78 0.09 -12.57
N ASP A 72 1.84 -0.44 -11.97
CA ASP A 72 2.59 -1.61 -12.46
C ASP A 72 1.87 -2.95 -12.18
N ILE A 73 0.80 -2.94 -11.38
CA ILE A 73 -0.02 -4.12 -11.13
C ILE A 73 -0.98 -4.33 -12.30
N SER A 74 -0.76 -5.43 -13.02
CA SER A 74 -1.58 -5.79 -14.17
C SER A 74 -3.05 -6.03 -13.81
N LYS A 75 -3.99 -5.51 -14.62
CA LYS A 75 -5.43 -5.75 -14.50
C LYS A 75 -5.83 -7.23 -14.51
N LYS A 76 -4.96 -8.11 -15.01
CA LYS A 76 -5.17 -9.57 -15.00
C LYS A 76 -4.91 -10.21 -13.63
N LYS A 77 -4.37 -9.46 -12.69
CA LYS A 77 -3.98 -9.95 -11.36
C LYS A 77 -5.04 -9.76 -10.28
N TYR A 78 -6.17 -9.12 -10.59
CA TYR A 78 -7.27 -8.92 -9.66
C TYR A 78 -8.63 -9.18 -10.30
N PRO A 79 -9.68 -9.53 -9.53
CA PRO A 79 -10.98 -9.91 -10.07
C PRO A 79 -11.65 -8.78 -10.88
N ALA A 80 -12.34 -9.15 -11.95
CA ALA A 80 -13.19 -8.22 -12.67
C ALA A 80 -14.34 -7.73 -11.74
N GLY A 81 -14.61 -6.43 -11.76
CA GLY A 81 -15.67 -5.84 -10.93
C GLY A 81 -15.19 -5.25 -9.60
N VAL A 82 -13.96 -5.52 -9.17
CA VAL A 82 -13.36 -4.81 -8.03
C VAL A 82 -13.16 -3.34 -8.40
N LYS A 83 -13.60 -2.44 -7.54
CA LYS A 83 -13.32 -1.02 -7.68
C LYS A 83 -11.85 -0.77 -7.38
N VAL A 84 -11.09 -0.39 -8.40
CA VAL A 84 -9.66 -0.13 -8.30
C VAL A 84 -9.33 1.31 -8.67
N THR A 85 -8.65 2.01 -7.76
CA THR A 85 -7.94 3.26 -8.04
C THR A 85 -6.51 2.91 -8.43
N THR A 86 -6.13 3.18 -9.68
CA THR A 86 -4.74 2.99 -10.13
C THR A 86 -3.88 4.14 -9.60
N ALA A 87 -2.89 3.80 -8.77
CA ALA A 87 -2.01 4.76 -8.13
C ALA A 87 -0.77 5.06 -8.99
N TYR A 88 -0.59 6.32 -9.32
CA TYR A 88 0.62 6.91 -9.90
C TYR A 88 1.34 7.70 -8.80
N HIS A 89 2.65 7.85 -8.88
CA HIS A 89 3.39 8.69 -7.93
C HIS A 89 3.00 10.18 -8.05
N ASP A 90 3.23 10.94 -6.99
CA ASP A 90 2.96 12.39 -6.91
C ASP A 90 1.49 12.77 -7.21
N GLN A 91 0.55 11.91 -6.82
CA GLN A 91 -0.88 12.12 -6.99
C GLN A 91 -1.61 12.11 -5.64
N THR A 92 -2.79 12.70 -5.63
CA THR A 92 -3.71 12.63 -4.50
C THR A 92 -5.08 12.17 -4.99
N TYR A 93 -5.63 11.18 -4.29
CA TYR A 93 -6.94 10.57 -4.56
C TYR A 93 -7.85 10.75 -3.35
N ILE A 94 -9.14 10.92 -3.61
CA ILE A 94 -10.17 10.83 -2.58
C ILE A 94 -11.03 9.61 -2.90
N LEU A 95 -11.05 8.65 -1.97
CA LEU A 95 -11.84 7.43 -2.10
C LEU A 95 -13.31 7.70 -1.74
N ASP A 96 -14.21 6.77 -2.10
CA ASP A 96 -15.65 6.95 -1.85
C ASP A 96 -16.00 7.10 -0.36
N ASN A 97 -15.24 6.46 0.51
CA ASN A 97 -15.39 6.56 1.96
C ASN A 97 -14.76 7.84 2.56
N GLY A 98 -14.31 8.77 1.72
CA GLY A 98 -13.67 10.02 2.12
C GLY A 98 -12.19 9.91 2.51
N THR A 99 -11.59 8.72 2.47
CA THR A 99 -10.15 8.54 2.73
C THR A 99 -9.34 9.28 1.67
N GLN A 100 -8.42 10.14 2.09
CA GLN A 100 -7.46 10.79 1.20
C GLN A 100 -6.18 9.96 1.13
N VAL A 101 -5.73 9.68 -0.10
CA VAL A 101 -4.51 8.93 -0.39
C VAL A 101 -3.59 9.79 -1.21
N SER A 102 -2.40 10.10 -0.71
CA SER A 102 -1.31 10.72 -1.47
C SER A 102 -0.21 9.70 -1.70
N THR A 103 0.48 9.82 -2.82
CA THR A 103 1.52 8.87 -3.24
C THR A 103 2.85 9.57 -3.44
N LEU A 104 3.93 8.87 -3.09
CA LEU A 104 5.30 9.27 -3.34
C LEU A 104 5.95 8.34 -4.36
N LEU A 105 7.00 8.80 -5.03
CA LEU A 105 7.81 7.95 -5.91
C LEU A 105 8.63 6.97 -5.08
N SER A 106 8.53 5.69 -5.35
CA SER A 106 9.44 4.69 -4.75
C SER A 106 10.85 4.80 -5.36
N THR A 107 11.85 4.54 -4.56
CA THR A 107 13.25 4.44 -4.99
C THR A 107 13.61 3.08 -5.59
N ASP A 108 12.69 2.12 -5.55
CA ASP A 108 12.74 0.86 -6.30
C ASP A 108 11.57 0.79 -7.29
N SER A 109 10.47 0.17 -6.93
CA SER A 109 9.30 0.00 -7.78
C SER A 109 8.03 0.60 -7.17
N GLY A 110 7.10 1.05 -8.02
CA GLY A 110 5.78 1.49 -7.63
C GLY A 110 5.74 2.80 -6.84
N VAL A 111 5.02 2.80 -5.71
CA VAL A 111 4.73 4.01 -4.93
C VAL A 111 4.77 3.74 -3.42
N ALA A 112 5.06 4.77 -2.63
CA ALA A 112 4.72 4.79 -1.22
C ALA A 112 3.38 5.51 -1.01
N PHE A 113 2.69 5.21 0.09
CA PHE A 113 1.38 5.76 0.41
C PHE A 113 1.39 6.62 1.66
N ILE A 114 0.71 7.76 1.58
CA ILE A 114 0.31 8.56 2.74
C ILE A 114 -1.22 8.54 2.77
N VAL A 115 -1.79 7.85 3.77
CA VAL A 115 -3.24 7.71 3.92
C VAL A 115 -3.71 8.58 5.08
N LYS A 116 -4.54 9.57 4.78
CA LYS A 116 -5.14 10.44 5.78
C LYS A 116 -6.53 9.93 6.13
N THR A 117 -6.68 9.53 7.38
CA THR A 117 -7.94 9.06 7.99
C THR A 117 -8.47 10.07 9.00
N SER A 118 -9.69 9.84 9.52
CA SER A 118 -10.23 10.62 10.64
C SER A 118 -9.43 10.48 11.95
N GLU A 119 -8.64 9.42 12.07
CA GLU A 119 -7.87 9.11 13.29
C GLU A 119 -6.36 9.43 13.17
N GLY A 120 -5.92 9.94 12.03
CA GLY A 120 -4.53 10.30 11.80
C GLY A 120 -4.01 9.93 10.42
N LYS A 121 -2.70 10.08 10.23
CA LYS A 121 -2.00 9.72 9.00
C LYS A 121 -1.30 8.38 9.16
N ILE A 122 -1.35 7.56 8.10
CA ILE A 122 -0.59 6.32 7.95
C ILE A 122 0.40 6.56 6.82
N TYR A 123 1.67 6.32 7.06
CA TYR A 123 2.69 6.26 6.04
C TYR A 123 3.10 4.79 5.83
N HIS A 124 3.00 4.31 4.59
CA HIS A 124 3.46 3.00 4.18
C HIS A 124 4.48 3.14 3.06
N ALA A 125 5.73 2.81 3.36
CA ALA A 125 6.85 3.06 2.45
C ALA A 125 6.83 2.18 1.20
N GLY A 126 6.24 0.96 1.27
CA GLY A 126 6.59 -0.05 0.27
C GLY A 126 8.10 -0.22 0.25
N ASP A 127 8.72 -0.08 -0.93
CA ASP A 127 10.17 -0.12 -1.12
C ASP A 127 10.80 1.27 -1.33
N LEU A 128 10.14 2.33 -0.86
CA LEU A 128 10.79 3.64 -0.75
C LEU A 128 11.78 3.62 0.41
N ASN A 129 13.07 3.47 0.09
CA ASN A 129 14.17 3.37 1.04
C ASN A 129 15.44 4.00 0.50
N ASP A 130 16.38 4.36 1.38
CA ASP A 130 17.73 4.81 1.03
C ASP A 130 18.63 3.57 0.80
N TRP A 131 18.50 2.97 -0.39
CA TRP A 131 19.20 1.75 -0.74
C TRP A 131 20.69 1.99 -0.97
N HIS A 132 21.54 1.25 -0.26
CA HIS A 132 22.97 1.21 -0.47
C HIS A 132 23.38 -0.23 -0.75
N TRP A 133 23.81 -0.49 -1.97
CA TRP A 133 24.18 -1.83 -2.39
C TRP A 133 25.70 -2.00 -2.39
N GLU A 134 26.16 -3.16 -1.98
CA GLU A 134 27.56 -3.52 -2.04
C GLU A 134 28.01 -3.59 -3.50
N GLY A 135 29.09 -2.86 -3.86
CA GLY A 135 29.62 -2.79 -5.23
C GLY A 135 29.15 -1.61 -6.05
N GLU A 136 28.21 -0.80 -5.59
CA GLU A 136 27.87 0.47 -6.21
C GLU A 136 28.88 1.57 -5.89
N THR A 137 28.97 2.58 -6.76
CA THR A 137 29.86 3.72 -6.56
C THR A 137 29.32 4.66 -5.46
N GLU A 138 30.20 5.48 -4.90
CA GLU A 138 29.75 6.53 -3.97
C GLU A 138 28.81 7.55 -4.64
N ASP A 139 28.94 7.78 -5.94
CA ASP A 139 28.05 8.67 -6.70
C ASP A 139 26.65 8.06 -6.81
N ASP A 140 26.53 6.76 -7.09
CA ASP A 140 25.24 6.06 -7.15
C ASP A 140 24.54 6.11 -5.79
N ASN A 141 25.28 5.83 -4.72
CA ASN A 141 24.75 5.90 -3.35
C ASN A 141 24.31 7.33 -2.97
N ARG A 142 25.09 8.37 -3.36
CA ARG A 142 24.68 9.78 -3.15
C ARG A 142 23.43 10.14 -3.93
N HIS A 143 23.32 9.66 -5.16
CA HIS A 143 22.13 9.87 -5.99
C HIS A 143 20.89 9.22 -5.35
N MET A 144 21.00 7.97 -4.92
CA MET A 144 19.94 7.24 -4.21
C MET A 144 19.48 7.99 -2.95
N THR A 145 20.42 8.40 -2.09
CA THR A 145 20.12 9.19 -0.89
C THR A 145 19.41 10.50 -1.22
N SER A 146 19.82 11.18 -2.30
CA SER A 146 19.17 12.42 -2.75
C SER A 146 17.72 12.18 -3.18
N MET A 147 17.45 11.13 -3.95
CA MET A 147 16.10 10.74 -4.37
C MET A 147 15.23 10.40 -3.16
N TYR A 148 15.72 9.56 -2.26
CA TYR A 148 15.00 9.17 -1.05
C TYR A 148 14.62 10.41 -0.21
N ARG A 149 15.58 11.30 0.07
CA ARG A 149 15.34 12.51 0.86
C ARG A 149 14.30 13.43 0.21
N ALA A 150 14.37 13.60 -1.11
CA ALA A 150 13.41 14.42 -1.85
C ALA A 150 11.96 13.92 -1.70
N GLU A 151 11.77 12.59 -1.57
CA GLU A 151 10.45 12.02 -1.34
C GLU A 151 10.02 12.13 0.14
N ILE A 152 10.93 11.88 1.08
CA ILE A 152 10.62 11.98 2.51
C ILE A 152 10.30 13.42 2.94
N ASP A 153 10.93 14.41 2.33
CA ASP A 153 10.66 15.84 2.61
C ASP A 153 9.23 16.28 2.23
N LYS A 154 8.47 15.43 1.48
CA LYS A 154 7.06 15.69 1.11
C LYS A 154 6.05 15.25 2.20
N ILE A 155 6.46 14.46 3.21
CA ILE A 155 5.61 13.89 4.28
C ILE A 155 5.32 14.93 5.35
#